data_c404a5d0ff3c0a529552a90e871a585b
#
_entry.id   c404a5d0ff3c0a529552a90e871a585b
#
_cell.length_a   1.000
_cell.length_b   1.000
_cell.length_c   1.000
_cell.angle_alpha   90.00
_cell.angle_beta   90.00
_cell.angle_gamma   90.00
#
_symmetry.space_group_name_H-M   'P 1'
#
loop_
_entity.id
_entity.type
_entity.pdbx_description
1 polymer ?
#
loop_
_entity_poly.entity_id
_entity_poly.type
_entity_poly.pdbx_seq_one_letter_code
_entity_poly.pdbx_strand_id
1 'polypeptide(L)'
;MIERIKAFLDKHYLFYGVIKWVLIVAVIGGLAAIVDHFSTRQSAAEKPAVMTQGQTQDTAALRAQLDISRANADALQKRLADVQAGQRAPTVTYHVTAPTVERAAQVVERQIREDSPTLPMAAREKTDRTVVTPIIKDKDGQDLPPDQQKVDVYKINLNKTHKIKAGATMIDGKALVTVGYEQGRFEALAHFDGARCKGATVTYNIIEW
;
A
#
# COMPACT_ATOMS: atom_id res chain seq x y z
N MET A 1 61.11 14.00 10.57
CA MET A 1 60.32 13.97 9.31
C MET A 1 59.25 12.89 9.31
N ILE A 2 59.57 11.68 9.73
CA ILE A 2 58.64 10.53 9.78
C ILE A 2 57.44 10.77 10.74
N GLU A 3 57.64 11.39 11.88
CA GLU A 3 56.58 11.66 12.87
C GLU A 3 55.54 12.71 12.34
N ARG A 4 55.98 13.69 11.56
CA ARG A 4 55.07 14.65 10.92
C ARG A 4 54.20 14.01 9.86
N ILE A 5 54.72 13.02 9.16
CA ILE A 5 53.97 12.26 8.15
C ILE A 5 52.94 11.34 8.86
N LYS A 6 53.33 10.70 9.95
CA LYS A 6 52.42 9.88 10.76
C LYS A 6 51.30 10.71 11.34
N ALA A 7 51.59 11.85 11.96
CA ALA A 7 50.57 12.75 12.52
C ALA A 7 49.61 13.31 11.45
N PHE A 8 50.09 13.55 10.21
CA PHE A 8 49.28 13.94 9.10
C PHE A 8 48.37 12.81 8.61
N LEU A 9 48.85 11.59 8.53
CA LEU A 9 48.09 10.40 8.19
C LEU A 9 47.03 10.06 9.24
N ASP A 10 47.39 10.14 10.54
CA ASP A 10 46.44 9.92 11.63
C ASP A 10 45.31 10.98 11.66
N LYS A 11 45.65 12.23 11.36
CA LYS A 11 44.66 13.30 11.25
C LYS A 11 43.70 13.10 10.06
N HIS A 12 44.20 12.61 8.93
CA HIS A 12 43.37 12.24 7.79
C HIS A 12 42.54 10.97 8.07
N TYR A 13 43.04 10.00 8.80
CA TYR A 13 42.30 8.80 9.14
C TYR A 13 41.09 9.09 10.02
N LEU A 14 41.25 9.95 11.03
CA LEU A 14 40.13 10.46 11.83
C LEU A 14 39.12 11.24 10.99
N PHE A 15 39.58 12.07 10.06
CA PHE A 15 38.74 12.84 9.18
C PHE A 15 37.93 11.93 8.21
N TYR A 16 38.57 10.89 7.66
CA TYR A 16 37.88 9.87 6.87
C TYR A 16 36.88 9.06 7.70
N GLY A 17 37.19 8.76 8.93
CA GLY A 17 36.27 8.11 9.86
C GLY A 17 35.01 8.93 10.12
N VAL A 18 35.15 10.22 10.39
CA VAL A 18 34.03 11.14 10.63
C VAL A 18 33.18 11.29 9.36
N ILE A 19 33.80 11.51 8.18
CA ILE A 19 33.07 11.62 6.92
C ILE A 19 32.28 10.33 6.62
N LYS A 20 32.87 9.17 6.86
CA LYS A 20 32.19 7.87 6.67
C LYS A 20 30.95 7.76 7.55
N TRP A 21 31.03 8.14 8.82
CA TRP A 21 29.87 8.11 9.71
C TRP A 21 28.81 9.14 9.34
N VAL A 22 29.20 10.34 8.93
CA VAL A 22 28.28 11.37 8.44
C VAL A 22 27.53 10.89 7.19
N LEU A 23 28.23 10.24 6.26
CA LEU A 23 27.60 9.67 5.06
C LEU A 23 26.63 8.54 5.40
N ILE A 24 27.00 7.64 6.35
CA ILE A 24 26.11 6.56 6.79
C ILE A 24 24.85 7.14 7.42
N VAL A 25 24.98 8.12 8.31
CA VAL A 25 23.82 8.79 8.95
C VAL A 25 22.97 9.51 7.92
N ALA A 26 23.57 10.19 6.94
CA ALA A 26 22.84 10.85 5.86
C ALA A 26 22.06 9.86 4.97
N VAL A 27 22.66 8.71 4.65
CA VAL A 27 21.98 7.64 3.88
C VAL A 27 20.84 7.03 4.68
N ILE A 28 21.05 6.72 5.96
CA ILE A 28 19.99 6.17 6.83
C ILE A 28 18.87 7.19 7.01
N GLY A 29 19.19 8.45 7.26
CA GLY A 29 18.21 9.54 7.38
C GLY A 29 17.45 9.77 6.08
N GLY A 30 18.14 9.73 4.94
CA GLY A 30 17.51 9.82 3.61
C GLY A 30 16.57 8.65 3.32
N LEU A 31 16.97 7.42 3.64
CA LEU A 31 16.10 6.24 3.52
C LEU A 31 14.89 6.32 4.45
N ALA A 32 15.09 6.74 5.71
CA ALA A 32 13.99 6.93 6.65
C ALA A 32 13.00 8.00 6.16
N ALA A 33 13.47 9.13 5.63
CA ALA A 33 12.64 10.18 5.06
C ALA A 33 11.87 9.69 3.81
N ILE A 34 12.51 8.88 2.97
CA ILE A 34 11.87 8.25 1.80
C ILE A 34 10.76 7.29 2.27
N VAL A 35 11.06 6.41 3.23
CA VAL A 35 10.08 5.46 3.79
C VAL A 35 8.92 6.21 4.43
N ASP A 36 9.19 7.26 5.23
CA ASP A 36 8.17 8.09 5.85
C ASP A 36 7.31 8.80 4.79
N HIS A 37 7.92 9.40 3.77
CA HIS A 37 7.21 10.05 2.67
C HIS A 37 6.29 9.08 1.91
N PHE A 38 6.75 7.87 1.59
CA PHE A 38 5.93 6.86 0.93
C PHE A 38 4.86 6.28 1.86
N SER A 39 5.17 6.07 3.14
CA SER A 39 4.22 5.61 4.16
C SER A 39 3.11 6.63 4.40
N THR A 40 3.46 7.91 4.51
CA THR A 40 2.51 9.01 4.68
C THR A 40 1.62 9.19 3.45
N ARG A 41 2.17 9.03 2.24
CA ARG A 41 1.36 9.01 1.00
C ARG A 41 0.39 7.83 0.95
N GLN A 42 0.79 6.65 1.41
CA GLN A 42 -0.11 5.50 1.50
C GLN A 42 -1.22 5.73 2.54
N SER A 43 -0.90 6.33 3.68
CA SER A 43 -1.89 6.67 4.72
C SER A 43 -2.82 7.81 4.30
N ALA A 44 -2.35 8.77 3.50
CA ALA A 44 -3.17 9.85 2.95
C ALA A 44 -4.07 9.40 1.77
N ALA A 45 -3.85 8.21 1.25
CA ALA A 45 -4.49 7.73 0.00
C ALA A 45 -5.80 6.97 0.24
N GLU A 46 -6.21 6.72 1.48
CA GLU A 46 -7.51 6.09 1.73
C GLU A 46 -8.64 7.13 1.64
N LYS A 47 -8.88 7.61 0.40
CA LYS A 47 -10.11 8.36 0.12
C LYS A 47 -11.19 7.33 -0.21
N PRO A 48 -12.19 7.12 0.67
CA PRO A 48 -13.31 6.28 0.34
C PRO A 48 -14.00 6.84 -0.90
N ALA A 49 -14.33 5.99 -1.87
CA ALA A 49 -14.99 6.37 -3.10
C ALA A 49 -16.42 5.84 -3.10
N VAL A 50 -17.41 6.73 -3.33
CA VAL A 50 -18.79 6.31 -3.58
C VAL A 50 -18.90 5.87 -5.03
N MET A 51 -19.28 4.62 -5.26
CA MET A 51 -19.43 4.03 -6.59
C MET A 51 -20.79 3.34 -6.72
N THR A 52 -21.49 3.58 -7.81
CA THR A 52 -22.75 2.87 -8.10
C THR A 52 -22.50 1.39 -8.40
N GLN A 53 -23.55 0.55 -8.31
CA GLN A 53 -23.45 -0.87 -8.65
C GLN A 53 -22.91 -1.09 -10.08
N GLY A 54 -23.35 -0.27 -11.07
CA GLY A 54 -22.83 -0.37 -12.44
C GLY A 54 -21.34 -0.01 -12.53
N GLN A 55 -20.89 1.02 -11.83
CA GLN A 55 -19.47 1.41 -11.81
C GLN A 55 -18.58 0.34 -11.13
N THR A 56 -19.08 -0.37 -10.15
CA THR A 56 -18.32 -1.47 -9.50
C THR A 56 -18.17 -2.70 -10.41
N GLN A 57 -18.96 -2.81 -11.47
CA GLN A 57 -18.86 -3.86 -12.48
C GLN A 57 -18.00 -3.45 -13.69
N ASP A 58 -17.59 -2.19 -13.78
CA ASP A 58 -16.75 -1.68 -14.86
C ASP A 58 -15.29 -1.50 -14.41
N THR A 59 -14.39 -2.31 -14.99
CA THR A 59 -12.94 -2.25 -14.68
C THR A 59 -12.31 -0.92 -15.05
N ALA A 60 -12.82 -0.21 -16.07
CA ALA A 60 -12.32 1.11 -16.43
C ALA A 60 -12.71 2.16 -15.38
N ALA A 61 -13.95 2.12 -14.89
CA ALA A 61 -14.41 2.98 -13.81
C ALA A 61 -13.64 2.70 -12.50
N LEU A 62 -13.43 1.43 -12.14
CA LEU A 62 -12.63 1.04 -10.97
C LEU A 62 -11.19 1.58 -11.05
N ARG A 63 -10.55 1.46 -12.22
CA ARG A 63 -9.20 2.00 -12.43
C ARG A 63 -9.15 3.52 -12.27
N ALA A 64 -10.08 4.22 -12.90
CA ALA A 64 -10.10 5.69 -12.91
C ALA A 64 -10.40 6.27 -11.52
N GLN A 65 -11.39 5.71 -10.80
CA GLN A 65 -11.80 6.25 -9.51
C GLN A 65 -10.90 5.84 -8.35
N LEU A 66 -10.32 4.64 -8.39
CA LEU A 66 -9.48 4.12 -7.31
C LEU A 66 -7.98 4.29 -7.58
N ASP A 67 -7.60 4.74 -8.77
CA ASP A 67 -6.18 4.84 -9.19
C ASP A 67 -5.41 3.54 -8.94
N ILE A 68 -5.91 2.45 -9.52
CA ILE A 68 -5.34 1.11 -9.37
C ILE A 68 -4.90 0.51 -10.71
N SER A 69 -4.00 -0.47 -10.65
CA SER A 69 -3.57 -1.20 -11.84
C SER A 69 -4.72 -2.00 -12.47
N ARG A 70 -4.59 -2.34 -13.76
CA ARG A 70 -5.59 -3.16 -14.46
C ARG A 70 -5.80 -4.51 -13.76
N ALA A 71 -4.72 -5.19 -13.37
CA ALA A 71 -4.81 -6.48 -12.69
C ALA A 71 -5.58 -6.39 -11.35
N ASN A 72 -5.34 -5.31 -10.57
CA ASN A 72 -6.10 -5.07 -9.35
C ASN A 72 -7.57 -4.73 -9.63
N ALA A 73 -7.86 -3.99 -10.71
CA ALA A 73 -9.23 -3.67 -11.10
C ALA A 73 -10.00 -4.91 -11.52
N ASP A 74 -9.41 -5.80 -12.33
CA ASP A 74 -10.01 -7.05 -12.77
C ASP A 74 -10.28 -7.99 -11.57
N ALA A 75 -9.32 -8.12 -10.64
CA ALA A 75 -9.50 -8.91 -9.42
C ALA A 75 -10.58 -8.33 -8.50
N LEU A 76 -10.63 -7.01 -8.39
CA LEU A 76 -11.62 -6.30 -7.59
C LEU A 76 -13.02 -6.42 -8.18
N GLN A 77 -13.18 -6.22 -9.49
CA GLN A 77 -14.45 -6.38 -10.18
C GLN A 77 -15.06 -7.76 -9.91
N LYS A 78 -14.24 -8.83 -10.08
CA LYS A 78 -14.69 -10.20 -9.81
C LYS A 78 -15.15 -10.36 -8.36
N ARG A 79 -14.37 -9.84 -7.40
CA ARG A 79 -14.72 -9.91 -5.97
C ARG A 79 -16.02 -9.15 -5.66
N LEU A 80 -16.22 -7.97 -6.23
CA LEU A 80 -17.45 -7.17 -6.05
C LEU A 80 -18.65 -7.84 -6.68
N ALA A 81 -18.48 -8.45 -7.87
CA ALA A 81 -19.51 -9.25 -8.51
C ALA A 81 -19.93 -10.46 -7.64
N ASP A 82 -18.99 -11.19 -7.06
CA ASP A 82 -19.26 -12.30 -6.16
C ASP A 82 -20.08 -11.85 -4.92
N VAL A 83 -19.76 -10.66 -4.37
CA VAL A 83 -20.52 -10.10 -3.25
C VAL A 83 -21.93 -9.69 -3.67
N GLN A 84 -22.07 -9.00 -4.79
CA GLN A 84 -23.37 -8.58 -5.31
C GLN A 84 -24.27 -9.76 -5.71
N ALA A 85 -23.65 -10.86 -6.15
CA ALA A 85 -24.35 -12.13 -6.38
C ALA A 85 -24.69 -12.91 -5.09
N GLY A 86 -24.32 -12.38 -3.91
CA GLY A 86 -24.57 -13.02 -2.61
C GLY A 86 -23.64 -14.20 -2.30
N GLN A 87 -22.59 -14.43 -3.08
CA GLN A 87 -21.62 -15.52 -2.85
C GLN A 87 -20.63 -15.18 -1.74
N ARG A 88 -20.47 -13.88 -1.42
CA ARG A 88 -19.61 -13.37 -0.33
C ARG A 88 -20.31 -12.22 0.38
N ALA A 89 -19.95 -12.00 1.65
CA ALA A 89 -20.41 -10.84 2.38
C ALA A 89 -19.56 -9.60 2.05
N PRO A 90 -20.15 -8.39 2.01
CA PRO A 90 -19.39 -7.14 2.07
C PRO A 90 -18.67 -7.02 3.42
N THR A 91 -17.72 -6.08 3.54
CA THR A 91 -17.02 -5.87 4.82
C THR A 91 -17.98 -5.38 5.89
N VAL A 92 -18.85 -4.44 5.53
CA VAL A 92 -19.91 -3.91 6.38
C VAL A 92 -21.12 -3.55 5.54
N THR A 93 -22.32 -3.80 6.04
CA THR A 93 -23.59 -3.35 5.44
C THR A 93 -24.29 -2.40 6.40
N TYR A 94 -24.77 -1.29 5.87
CA TYR A 94 -25.59 -0.33 6.61
C TYR A 94 -27.00 -0.26 6.05
N HIS A 95 -27.98 -0.43 6.89
CA HIS A 95 -29.37 -0.05 6.63
C HIS A 95 -29.56 1.37 7.14
N VAL A 96 -29.66 2.34 6.26
CA VAL A 96 -29.68 3.75 6.62
C VAL A 96 -31.04 4.35 6.37
N THR A 97 -31.59 4.99 7.38
CA THR A 97 -32.78 5.83 7.24
C THR A 97 -32.37 7.19 6.69
N ALA A 98 -32.28 7.31 5.39
CA ALA A 98 -32.02 8.55 4.69
C ALA A 98 -33.05 8.75 3.56
N PRO A 99 -33.26 9.98 3.06
CA PRO A 99 -34.20 10.24 1.99
C PRO A 99 -33.91 9.43 0.71
N THR A 100 -32.64 9.12 0.47
CA THR A 100 -32.19 8.23 -0.61
C THR A 100 -30.96 7.45 -0.15
N VAL A 101 -30.78 6.24 -0.69
CA VAL A 101 -29.63 5.38 -0.37
C VAL A 101 -28.31 5.98 -0.89
N GLU A 102 -28.33 6.77 -1.98
CA GLU A 102 -27.17 7.48 -2.49
C GLU A 102 -26.66 8.53 -1.49
N ARG A 103 -27.61 9.27 -0.87
CA ARG A 103 -27.29 10.25 0.18
C ARG A 103 -26.74 9.56 1.42
N ALA A 104 -27.27 8.38 1.75
CA ALA A 104 -26.74 7.54 2.81
C ALA A 104 -25.30 7.11 2.52
N ALA A 105 -24.99 6.69 1.29
CA ALA A 105 -23.63 6.32 0.88
C ALA A 105 -22.65 7.49 1.04
N GLN A 106 -23.05 8.72 0.68
CA GLN A 106 -22.24 9.93 0.88
C GLN A 106 -21.99 10.23 2.38
N VAL A 107 -22.99 10.01 3.22
CA VAL A 107 -22.83 10.17 4.69
C VAL A 107 -21.84 9.14 5.24
N VAL A 108 -21.98 7.88 4.86
CA VAL A 108 -21.08 6.80 5.27
C VAL A 108 -19.66 7.08 4.80
N GLU A 109 -19.49 7.50 3.53
CA GLU A 109 -18.20 7.88 2.97
C GLU A 109 -17.52 8.99 3.80
N ARG A 110 -18.26 10.05 4.13
CA ARG A 110 -17.76 11.14 4.98
C ARG A 110 -17.36 10.66 6.36
N GLN A 111 -18.19 9.83 7.00
CA GLN A 111 -17.89 9.28 8.32
C GLN A 111 -16.62 8.40 8.32
N ILE A 112 -16.40 7.62 7.25
CA ILE A 112 -15.17 6.83 7.08
C ILE A 112 -13.96 7.76 6.92
N ARG A 113 -14.07 8.81 6.13
CA ARG A 113 -12.99 9.80 5.91
C ARG A 113 -12.61 10.53 7.20
N GLU A 114 -13.59 10.82 8.04
CA GLU A 114 -13.43 11.51 9.33
C GLU A 114 -13.07 10.56 10.48
N ASP A 115 -12.91 9.26 10.20
CA ASP A 115 -12.68 8.20 11.20
C ASP A 115 -13.68 8.26 12.38
N SER A 116 -14.96 8.47 12.04
CA SER A 116 -16.00 8.68 13.04
C SER A 116 -16.12 7.49 14.00
N PRO A 117 -16.11 7.73 15.32
CA PRO A 117 -16.25 6.66 16.33
C PRO A 117 -17.62 5.97 16.30
N THR A 118 -18.61 6.55 15.59
CA THR A 118 -19.95 5.95 15.43
C THR A 118 -19.94 4.76 14.48
N LEU A 119 -18.87 4.63 13.66
CA LEU A 119 -18.74 3.51 12.74
C LEU A 119 -18.21 2.25 13.43
N PRO A 120 -18.64 1.05 13.01
CA PRO A 120 -18.05 -0.21 13.44
C PRO A 120 -16.54 -0.26 13.10
N MET A 121 -15.78 -0.98 13.93
CA MET A 121 -14.34 -1.11 13.79
C MET A 121 -13.93 -1.60 12.38
N ALA A 122 -14.68 -2.54 11.80
CA ALA A 122 -14.42 -3.06 10.47
C ALA A 122 -14.53 -1.98 9.35
N ALA A 123 -15.39 -0.98 9.52
CA ALA A 123 -15.50 0.13 8.58
C ALA A 123 -14.39 1.19 8.76
N ARG A 124 -13.80 1.25 9.95
CA ARG A 124 -12.70 2.15 10.31
C ARG A 124 -11.32 1.56 10.03
N GLU A 125 -11.25 0.25 9.77
CA GLU A 125 -10.00 -0.41 9.43
C GLU A 125 -9.33 0.29 8.25
N LYS A 126 -8.03 0.60 8.39
CA LYS A 126 -7.26 1.23 7.32
C LYS A 126 -6.85 0.19 6.30
N THR A 127 -7.23 0.42 5.05
CA THR A 127 -6.91 -0.43 3.89
C THR A 127 -6.39 0.42 2.74
N ASP A 128 -5.88 -0.21 1.69
CA ASP A 128 -5.33 0.54 0.55
C ASP A 128 -6.42 1.35 -0.19
N ARG A 129 -7.65 0.81 -0.26
CA ARG A 129 -8.81 1.48 -0.87
C ARG A 129 -10.10 1.11 -0.13
N THR A 130 -11.06 2.01 -0.15
CA THR A 130 -12.41 1.76 0.37
C THR A 130 -13.43 2.16 -0.69
N VAL A 131 -14.38 1.28 -0.97
CA VAL A 131 -15.51 1.54 -1.86
C VAL A 131 -16.79 1.51 -1.06
N VAL A 132 -17.64 2.51 -1.24
CA VAL A 132 -18.97 2.63 -0.64
C VAL A 132 -19.99 2.58 -1.76
N THR A 133 -20.85 1.57 -1.78
CA THR A 133 -21.79 1.32 -2.86
C THR A 133 -23.22 1.35 -2.36
N PRO A 134 -24.08 2.26 -2.87
CA PRO A 134 -25.50 2.18 -2.66
C PRO A 134 -26.06 0.98 -3.44
N ILE A 135 -26.74 0.08 -2.77
CA ILE A 135 -27.40 -1.10 -3.34
C ILE A 135 -28.88 -0.81 -3.50
N ILE A 136 -29.27 -0.53 -4.73
CA ILE A 136 -30.65 -0.19 -5.12
C ILE A 136 -31.31 -1.27 -5.98
N LYS A 137 -30.49 -2.21 -6.52
CA LYS A 137 -30.97 -3.31 -7.34
C LYS A 137 -30.59 -4.65 -6.74
N ASP A 138 -31.44 -5.63 -6.95
CA ASP A 138 -31.13 -7.01 -6.61
C ASP A 138 -30.16 -7.67 -7.62
N LYS A 139 -29.88 -8.95 -7.43
CA LYS A 139 -29.03 -9.77 -8.32
C LYS A 139 -29.58 -9.94 -9.73
N ASP A 140 -30.90 -9.79 -9.90
CA ASP A 140 -31.62 -9.93 -11.16
C ASP A 140 -31.81 -8.58 -11.87
N GLY A 141 -31.23 -7.49 -11.28
CA GLY A 141 -31.27 -6.13 -11.83
C GLY A 141 -32.58 -5.38 -11.58
N GLN A 142 -33.47 -5.92 -10.75
CA GLN A 142 -34.73 -5.30 -10.39
C GLN A 142 -34.53 -4.32 -9.22
N ASP A 143 -35.29 -3.22 -9.23
CA ASP A 143 -35.19 -2.22 -8.17
C ASP A 143 -35.69 -2.80 -6.84
N LEU A 144 -34.87 -2.67 -5.80
CA LEU A 144 -35.22 -3.08 -4.44
C LEU A 144 -36.23 -2.10 -3.84
N PRO A 145 -37.20 -2.61 -3.05
CA PRO A 145 -38.05 -1.75 -2.22
C PRO A 145 -37.19 -0.87 -1.28
N PRO A 146 -37.65 0.34 -0.93
CA PRO A 146 -36.86 1.27 -0.12
C PRO A 146 -36.36 0.72 1.22
N ASP A 147 -37.11 -0.19 1.83
CA ASP A 147 -36.78 -0.87 3.09
C ASP A 147 -35.69 -1.94 2.94
N GLN A 148 -35.42 -2.40 1.73
CA GLN A 148 -34.38 -3.37 1.40
C GLN A 148 -33.13 -2.73 0.80
N GLN A 149 -33.20 -1.44 0.44
CA GLN A 149 -32.05 -0.70 -0.02
C GLN A 149 -31.03 -0.52 1.12
N LYS A 150 -29.74 -0.61 0.79
CA LYS A 150 -28.66 -0.59 1.78
C LYS A 150 -27.40 0.04 1.20
N VAL A 151 -26.45 0.33 2.08
CA VAL A 151 -25.11 0.78 1.70
C VAL A 151 -24.10 -0.30 2.09
N ASP A 152 -23.40 -0.82 1.13
CA ASP A 152 -22.32 -1.77 1.35
C ASP A 152 -20.96 -1.07 1.31
N VAL A 153 -20.09 -1.41 2.27
CA VAL A 153 -18.72 -0.92 2.35
C VAL A 153 -17.76 -2.07 2.08
N TYR A 154 -16.83 -1.84 1.16
CA TYR A 154 -15.80 -2.80 0.77
C TYR A 154 -14.44 -2.25 1.13
N LYS A 155 -13.74 -2.94 2.01
CA LYS A 155 -12.35 -2.67 2.37
C LYS A 155 -11.42 -3.52 1.52
N ILE A 156 -10.45 -2.87 0.87
CA ILE A 156 -9.67 -3.47 -0.21
C ILE A 156 -8.19 -3.29 0.06
N ASN A 157 -7.48 -4.40 0.18
CA ASN A 157 -6.02 -4.42 0.15
C ASN A 157 -5.57 -4.81 -1.26
N LEU A 158 -4.76 -3.97 -1.88
CA LEU A 158 -4.26 -4.17 -3.23
C LEU A 158 -3.10 -5.18 -3.25
N ASN A 159 -3.04 -5.96 -4.30
CA ASN A 159 -1.86 -6.79 -4.56
C ASN A 159 -0.68 -5.89 -4.95
N LYS A 160 0.31 -5.81 -4.09
CA LYS A 160 1.55 -5.05 -4.31
C LYS A 160 2.56 -5.96 -4.98
N THR A 161 2.64 -5.89 -6.31
CA THR A 161 3.53 -6.73 -7.12
C THR A 161 4.95 -6.19 -7.20
N HIS A 162 5.17 -4.92 -6.83
CA HIS A 162 6.47 -4.27 -6.85
C HIS A 162 6.86 -3.86 -5.43
N LYS A 163 8.03 -4.29 -4.99
CA LYS A 163 8.55 -3.95 -3.65
C LYS A 163 10.00 -3.49 -3.76
N ILE A 164 10.33 -2.43 -3.03
CA ILE A 164 11.72 -2.03 -2.81
C ILE A 164 12.12 -2.54 -1.43
N LYS A 165 13.27 -3.19 -1.35
CA LYS A 165 13.82 -3.73 -0.11
C LYS A 165 15.12 -3.04 0.23
N ALA A 166 15.37 -2.79 1.50
CA ALA A 166 16.65 -2.33 2.02
C ALA A 166 16.98 -3.12 3.28
N GLY A 167 18.25 -3.42 3.46
CA GLY A 167 18.70 -4.21 4.60
C GLY A 167 20.23 -4.30 4.69
N ALA A 168 20.70 -5.19 5.52
CA ALA A 168 22.10 -5.53 5.64
C ALA A 168 22.29 -7.04 5.44
N THR A 169 23.37 -7.41 4.75
CA THR A 169 23.76 -8.79 4.53
C THR A 169 25.18 -8.99 5.09
N MET A 170 25.42 -10.10 5.77
CA MET A 170 26.75 -10.50 6.24
C MET A 170 27.39 -11.43 5.21
N ILE A 171 28.53 -11.02 4.66
CA ILE A 171 29.34 -11.84 3.74
C ILE A 171 30.78 -11.79 4.26
N ASP A 172 31.38 -12.96 4.48
CA ASP A 172 32.76 -13.12 4.99
C ASP A 172 33.03 -12.28 6.25
N GLY A 173 32.08 -12.24 7.19
CA GLY A 173 32.19 -11.49 8.44
C GLY A 173 32.07 -9.96 8.27
N LYS A 174 31.74 -9.46 7.08
CA LYS A 174 31.50 -8.03 6.80
C LYS A 174 30.05 -7.74 6.59
N ALA A 175 29.56 -6.66 7.22
CA ALA A 175 28.20 -6.16 6.97
C ALA A 175 28.19 -5.31 5.70
N LEU A 176 27.37 -5.69 4.74
CA LEU A 176 27.14 -4.99 3.48
C LEU A 176 25.72 -4.39 3.48
N VAL A 177 25.58 -3.18 2.96
CA VAL A 177 24.27 -2.60 2.69
C VAL A 177 23.66 -3.32 1.49
N THR A 178 22.40 -3.74 1.64
CA THR A 178 21.68 -4.44 0.59
C THR A 178 20.48 -3.61 0.17
N VAL A 179 20.34 -3.39 -1.14
CA VAL A 179 19.16 -2.77 -1.76
C VAL A 179 18.62 -3.73 -2.78
N GLY A 180 17.30 -3.90 -2.81
CA GLY A 180 16.66 -4.85 -3.67
C GLY A 180 15.36 -4.35 -4.28
N TYR A 181 14.97 -5.04 -5.33
CA TYR A 181 13.72 -4.87 -6.01
C TYR A 181 13.06 -6.25 -6.21
N GLU A 182 11.78 -6.34 -5.83
CA GLU A 182 10.98 -7.55 -6.03
C GLU A 182 9.81 -7.23 -6.95
N GLN A 183 9.59 -8.09 -7.93
CA GLN A 183 8.46 -8.03 -8.84
C GLN A 183 7.84 -9.42 -9.02
N GLY A 184 6.66 -9.62 -8.43
CA GLY A 184 6.03 -10.92 -8.41
C GLY A 184 6.93 -11.95 -7.75
N ARG A 185 7.35 -12.98 -8.53
CA ARG A 185 8.23 -14.05 -8.05
C ARG A 185 9.72 -13.78 -8.16
N PHE A 186 10.10 -12.73 -8.87
CA PHE A 186 11.50 -12.35 -9.04
C PHE A 186 11.94 -11.36 -7.96
N GLU A 187 13.14 -11.56 -7.45
CA GLU A 187 13.82 -10.63 -6.56
C GLU A 187 15.26 -10.45 -7.04
N ALA A 188 15.70 -9.19 -7.13
CA ALA A 188 17.09 -8.81 -7.41
C ALA A 188 17.61 -7.96 -6.25
N LEU A 189 18.75 -8.35 -5.69
CA LEU A 189 19.41 -7.67 -4.57
C LEU A 189 20.81 -7.23 -5.02
N ALA A 190 21.23 -6.04 -4.65
CA ALA A 190 22.59 -5.56 -4.81
C ALA A 190 23.23 -5.29 -3.43
N HIS A 191 24.46 -5.75 -3.24
CA HIS A 191 25.19 -5.67 -1.98
C HIS A 191 26.35 -4.68 -2.10
N PHE A 192 26.41 -3.70 -1.20
CA PHE A 192 27.33 -2.60 -1.25
C PHE A 192 28.24 -2.54 -0.02
N ASP A 193 29.54 -2.32 -0.23
CA ASP A 193 30.52 -1.94 0.78
C ASP A 193 30.88 -0.46 0.55
N GLY A 194 30.20 0.42 1.31
CA GLY A 194 30.23 1.84 1.01
C GLY A 194 29.60 2.12 -0.37
N ALA A 195 30.36 2.76 -1.25
CA ALA A 195 29.92 3.07 -2.63
C ALA A 195 30.23 1.97 -3.66
N ARG A 196 30.86 0.86 -3.24
CA ARG A 196 31.27 -0.21 -4.17
C ARG A 196 30.28 -1.36 -4.12
N CYS A 197 29.70 -1.71 -5.28
CA CYS A 197 28.93 -2.93 -5.42
C CYS A 197 29.87 -4.13 -5.29
N LYS A 198 29.59 -5.04 -4.36
CA LYS A 198 30.38 -6.25 -4.06
C LYS A 198 29.76 -7.50 -4.67
N GLY A 199 28.49 -7.45 -4.97
CA GLY A 199 27.78 -8.58 -5.57
C GLY A 199 26.31 -8.28 -5.78
N ALA A 200 25.67 -9.17 -6.50
CA ALA A 200 24.23 -9.16 -6.70
C ALA A 200 23.68 -10.58 -6.51
N THR A 201 22.47 -10.66 -6.03
CA THR A 201 21.73 -11.92 -5.88
C THR A 201 20.42 -11.79 -6.64
N VAL A 202 20.09 -12.83 -7.40
CA VAL A 202 18.77 -12.94 -8.05
C VAL A 202 18.11 -14.20 -7.51
N THR A 203 16.90 -14.05 -7.02
CA THR A 203 16.09 -15.17 -6.50
C THR A 203 14.77 -15.28 -7.26
N TYR A 204 14.24 -16.47 -7.27
CA TYR A 204 12.92 -16.77 -7.84
C TYR A 204 12.13 -17.63 -6.87
N ASN A 205 10.94 -17.17 -6.49
CA ASN A 205 10.06 -17.93 -5.60
C ASN A 205 9.41 -19.06 -6.38
N ILE A 206 9.80 -20.31 -6.06
CA ILE A 206 9.32 -21.50 -6.73
C ILE A 206 7.90 -21.86 -6.26
N ILE A 207 7.62 -21.66 -4.97
CA ILE A 207 6.34 -22.00 -4.33
C ILE A 207 5.86 -20.78 -3.53
N GLU A 208 4.59 -20.43 -3.68
CA GLU A 208 3.86 -19.48 -2.86
C GLU A 208 2.59 -20.17 -2.36
N TRP A 209 2.32 -20.13 -1.07
CA TRP A 209 1.10 -20.68 -0.45
C TRP A 209 0.36 -19.59 0.35
#